data_855b1b602d6e1db6a7db142d1b3c948a
#
_entry.id   855b1b602d6e1db6a7db142d1b3c948a
#
_cell.length_a   1.000
_cell.length_b   1.000
_cell.length_c   1.000
_cell.angle_alpha   90.00
_cell.angle_beta   90.00
_cell.angle_gamma   90.00
#
_symmetry.space_group_name_H-M   'P 1'
#
loop_
_entity.id
_entity.type
_entity.pdbx_description
1 polymer ?
#
loop_
_entity_poly.entity_id
_entity_poly.type
_entity_poly.pdbx_seq_one_letter_code
_entity_poly.pdbx_strand_id
1 'polypeptide(L)'
;MAFCSNCGAEVQGKFCAKCGTSNLAAAAPPSSGPPPEPPPGAYTAPPPQSPPLPPPAAAPQAAGLDENMACALCYLLGLLTGVLFLVLEPYNKNRLIRFHAFQSIFLNIAWIAIYIALGIVGLVMFSIPFVGPMLMIVLHLAAGLGIFILWLMLMYKAYNRERWVLPVIGPLAEKQA
;
A
#
# COMPACT_ATOMS: atom_id res chain seq x y z
N MET A 1 -2.46 -45.82 -5.53
CA MET A 1 -3.36 -44.74 -5.22
C MET A 1 -2.56 -43.44 -5.38
N ALA A 2 -3.05 -42.49 -6.18
CA ALA A 2 -2.36 -41.21 -6.41
C ALA A 2 -2.98 -40.10 -5.54
N PHE A 3 -2.14 -39.26 -4.96
CA PHE A 3 -2.58 -38.14 -4.13
C PHE A 3 -2.35 -36.82 -4.84
N CYS A 4 -3.24 -35.86 -4.66
CA CYS A 4 -3.12 -34.54 -5.25
C CYS A 4 -1.96 -33.77 -4.63
N SER A 5 -1.02 -33.28 -5.45
CA SER A 5 0.15 -32.52 -5.00
C SER A 5 -0.20 -31.17 -4.37
N ASN A 6 -1.42 -30.65 -4.59
CA ASN A 6 -1.85 -29.35 -4.08
C ASN A 6 -2.66 -29.43 -2.77
N CYS A 7 -3.49 -30.45 -2.59
CA CYS A 7 -4.37 -30.56 -1.41
C CYS A 7 -4.30 -31.89 -0.66
N GLY A 8 -3.46 -32.85 -1.08
CA GLY A 8 -3.26 -34.14 -0.45
C GLY A 8 -4.44 -35.11 -0.54
N ALA A 9 -5.53 -34.79 -1.22
CA ALA A 9 -6.69 -35.68 -1.39
C ALA A 9 -6.40 -36.79 -2.39
N GLU A 10 -7.00 -37.97 -2.18
CA GLU A 10 -6.91 -39.10 -3.10
C GLU A 10 -7.56 -38.76 -4.46
N VAL A 11 -6.87 -39.07 -5.58
CA VAL A 11 -7.29 -38.73 -6.94
C VAL A 11 -7.43 -39.98 -7.77
N GLN A 12 -8.63 -40.21 -8.34
CA GLN A 12 -8.94 -41.34 -9.21
C GLN A 12 -9.03 -40.94 -10.71
N GLY A 13 -8.74 -39.69 -11.07
CA GLY A 13 -8.90 -39.15 -12.41
C GLY A 13 -7.85 -38.12 -12.80
N LYS A 14 -8.04 -37.49 -13.98
CA LYS A 14 -7.16 -36.46 -14.50
C LYS A 14 -7.22 -35.14 -13.69
N PHE A 15 -8.26 -34.93 -12.91
CA PHE A 15 -8.47 -33.73 -12.09
C PHE A 15 -8.84 -34.12 -10.67
N CYS A 16 -8.36 -33.37 -9.69
CA CYS A 16 -8.72 -33.54 -8.30
C CYS A 16 -10.15 -33.07 -8.03
N ALA A 17 -11.03 -33.93 -7.54
CA ALA A 17 -12.42 -33.58 -7.23
C ALA A 17 -12.57 -32.55 -6.10
N LYS A 18 -11.54 -32.39 -5.25
CA LYS A 18 -11.56 -31.48 -4.11
C LYS A 18 -11.06 -30.07 -4.42
N CYS A 19 -10.05 -29.91 -5.29
CA CYS A 19 -9.43 -28.60 -5.57
C CYS A 19 -9.33 -28.27 -7.07
N GLY A 20 -9.81 -29.13 -7.96
CA GLY A 20 -9.82 -28.89 -9.41
C GLY A 20 -8.44 -28.95 -10.11
N THR A 21 -7.35 -29.18 -9.39
CA THR A 21 -6.00 -29.22 -9.97
C THR A 21 -5.83 -30.43 -10.90
N SER A 22 -5.27 -30.23 -12.09
CA SER A 22 -4.95 -31.30 -13.04
C SER A 22 -3.78 -32.13 -12.55
N ASN A 23 -3.92 -33.47 -12.57
CA ASN A 23 -2.93 -34.44 -12.08
C ASN A 23 -2.16 -35.10 -13.26
N LEU A 24 -1.93 -34.36 -14.33
CA LEU A 24 -1.28 -34.86 -15.54
C LEU A 24 0.22 -35.19 -15.39
N ALA A 25 0.85 -34.81 -14.26
CA ALA A 25 2.27 -35.03 -14.01
C ALA A 25 2.65 -36.43 -13.50
N ALA A 26 1.67 -37.30 -13.20
CA ALA A 26 1.94 -38.63 -12.61
C ALA A 26 1.93 -39.80 -13.62
N ALA A 27 1.76 -39.56 -14.91
CA ALA A 27 1.58 -40.61 -15.92
C ALA A 27 2.62 -40.64 -17.05
N ALA A 28 3.80 -40.02 -16.90
CA ALA A 28 4.89 -40.19 -17.86
C ALA A 28 5.94 -41.17 -17.29
N PRO A 29 6.21 -42.32 -17.93
CA PRO A 29 7.38 -43.13 -17.60
C PRO A 29 8.65 -42.37 -17.98
N PRO A 30 9.78 -42.57 -17.28
CA PRO A 30 11.03 -41.90 -17.62
C PRO A 30 11.54 -42.37 -18.97
N SER A 31 11.47 -41.54 -20.01
CA SER A 31 12.16 -41.78 -21.24
C SER A 31 13.62 -41.39 -21.09
N SER A 32 14.49 -42.36 -20.91
CA SER A 32 15.93 -42.25 -20.97
C SER A 32 16.38 -42.15 -22.43
N GLY A 33 16.45 -40.94 -22.95
CA GLY A 33 17.06 -40.65 -24.25
C GLY A 33 17.11 -39.12 -24.45
N PRO A 34 18.23 -38.60 -25.04
CA PRO A 34 18.26 -37.20 -25.43
C PRO A 34 17.16 -36.89 -26.45
N PRO A 35 16.51 -35.73 -26.40
CA PRO A 35 15.47 -35.36 -27.37
C PRO A 35 16.07 -35.39 -28.80
N PRO A 36 15.37 -35.91 -29.81
CA PRO A 36 15.82 -35.82 -31.19
C PRO A 36 15.94 -34.34 -31.60
N GLU A 37 17.07 -34.01 -32.23
CA GLU A 37 17.29 -32.68 -32.81
C GLU A 37 16.18 -32.37 -33.83
N PRO A 38 15.54 -31.18 -33.75
CA PRO A 38 14.53 -30.81 -34.75
C PRO A 38 15.15 -30.65 -36.13
N PRO A 39 14.49 -31.07 -37.20
CA PRO A 39 14.99 -30.94 -38.55
C PRO A 39 15.22 -29.47 -38.91
N PRO A 40 16.30 -29.13 -39.65
CA PRO A 40 16.60 -27.75 -40.03
C PRO A 40 15.48 -27.24 -40.95
N GLY A 41 14.77 -26.20 -40.49
CA GLY A 41 13.69 -25.54 -41.23
C GLY A 41 12.31 -25.55 -40.61
N ALA A 42 12.10 -26.22 -39.46
CA ALA A 42 10.84 -26.11 -38.75
C ALA A 42 10.79 -24.77 -37.95
N TYR A 43 10.15 -23.75 -38.53
CA TYR A 43 9.74 -22.58 -37.78
C TYR A 43 8.69 -23.04 -36.79
N THR A 44 9.09 -23.19 -35.51
CA THR A 44 8.14 -23.37 -34.41
C THR A 44 7.35 -22.07 -34.29
N ALA A 45 6.11 -22.08 -34.76
CA ALA A 45 5.19 -20.98 -34.46
C ALA A 45 5.16 -20.76 -32.95
N PRO A 46 5.27 -19.53 -32.49
CA PRO A 46 5.13 -19.25 -31.06
C PRO A 46 3.82 -19.86 -30.57
N PRO A 47 3.82 -20.46 -29.35
CA PRO A 47 2.59 -21.05 -28.81
C PRO A 47 1.49 -19.99 -28.82
N PRO A 48 0.23 -20.34 -29.16
CA PRO A 48 -0.87 -19.42 -29.18
C PRO A 48 -0.92 -18.71 -27.81
N GLN A 49 -0.70 -17.40 -27.83
CA GLN A 49 -0.82 -16.58 -26.62
C GLN A 49 -2.26 -16.72 -26.16
N SER A 50 -2.44 -17.25 -24.94
CA SER A 50 -3.74 -17.26 -24.30
C SER A 50 -4.29 -15.81 -24.32
N PRO A 51 -5.58 -15.62 -24.64
CA PRO A 51 -6.17 -14.29 -24.63
C PRO A 51 -5.83 -13.61 -23.29
N PRO A 52 -5.50 -12.30 -23.30
CA PRO A 52 -5.27 -11.58 -22.05
C PRO A 52 -6.45 -11.83 -21.13
N LEU A 53 -6.18 -12.30 -19.91
CA LEU A 53 -7.23 -12.44 -18.89
C LEU A 53 -7.92 -11.08 -18.79
N PRO A 54 -9.26 -11.03 -18.82
CA PRO A 54 -9.96 -9.80 -18.59
C PRO A 54 -9.46 -9.21 -17.26
N PRO A 55 -9.24 -7.88 -17.19
CA PRO A 55 -8.81 -7.25 -15.96
C PRO A 55 -9.74 -7.70 -14.84
N PRO A 56 -9.21 -8.00 -13.63
CA PRO A 56 -10.03 -8.45 -12.52
C PRO A 56 -11.23 -7.50 -12.42
N ALA A 57 -12.43 -8.04 -12.51
CA ALA A 57 -13.64 -7.26 -12.37
C ALA A 57 -13.50 -6.46 -11.07
N ALA A 58 -13.55 -5.13 -11.18
CA ALA A 58 -13.53 -4.25 -10.01
C ALA A 58 -14.57 -4.80 -9.03
N ALA A 59 -14.12 -5.20 -7.83
CA ALA A 59 -15.01 -5.66 -6.79
C ALA A 59 -16.16 -4.62 -6.68
N PRO A 60 -17.44 -5.02 -6.54
CA PRO A 60 -18.54 -4.07 -6.45
C PRO A 60 -18.18 -3.06 -5.38
N GLN A 61 -18.03 -1.80 -5.78
CA GLN A 61 -17.80 -0.70 -4.86
C GLN A 61 -19.05 -0.64 -3.98
N ALA A 62 -18.91 -1.15 -2.76
CA ALA A 62 -19.93 -0.95 -1.75
C ALA A 62 -20.23 0.56 -1.70
N ALA A 63 -21.50 0.94 -1.62
CA ALA A 63 -21.96 2.32 -1.61
C ALA A 63 -21.19 3.13 -0.54
N GLY A 64 -20.12 3.79 -0.94
CA GLY A 64 -19.18 4.52 -0.09
C GLY A 64 -18.34 5.48 -0.91
N LEU A 65 -17.48 6.22 -0.22
CA LEU A 65 -16.51 7.12 -0.86
C LEU A 65 -15.54 6.33 -1.73
N ASP A 66 -15.18 6.87 -2.88
CA ASP A 66 -14.11 6.32 -3.71
C ASP A 66 -12.81 6.22 -2.93
N GLU A 67 -12.04 5.19 -3.22
CA GLU A 67 -10.75 4.93 -2.55
C GLU A 67 -9.82 6.15 -2.58
N ASN A 68 -9.78 6.89 -3.70
CA ASN A 68 -9.00 8.12 -3.86
C ASN A 68 -9.43 9.18 -2.86
N MET A 69 -10.73 9.40 -2.75
CA MET A 69 -11.32 10.37 -1.83
C MET A 69 -11.07 9.95 -0.38
N ALA A 70 -11.24 8.67 -0.04
CA ALA A 70 -10.98 8.16 1.30
C ALA A 70 -9.52 8.35 1.71
N CYS A 71 -8.55 8.04 0.83
CA CYS A 71 -7.13 8.25 1.07
C CYS A 71 -6.78 9.74 1.31
N ALA A 72 -7.34 10.65 0.50
CA ALA A 72 -7.13 12.09 0.66
C ALA A 72 -7.78 12.62 1.96
N LEU A 73 -9.00 12.18 2.26
CA LEU A 73 -9.73 12.57 3.47
C LEU A 73 -9.04 12.14 4.76
N CYS A 74 -8.19 11.09 4.75
CA CYS A 74 -7.36 10.73 5.90
C CYS A 74 -6.48 11.90 6.37
N TYR A 75 -6.08 12.81 5.47
CA TYR A 75 -5.25 13.96 5.80
C TYR A 75 -6.05 15.25 6.12
N LEU A 76 -7.34 15.31 5.80
CA LEU A 76 -8.14 16.54 5.90
C LEU A 76 -8.15 17.12 7.32
N LEU A 77 -8.51 16.31 8.31
CA LEU A 77 -8.48 16.65 9.73
C LEU A 77 -7.36 15.90 10.48
N GLY A 78 -6.46 15.27 9.72
CA GLY A 78 -5.27 14.58 10.24
C GLY A 78 -5.61 13.44 11.21
N LEU A 79 -5.38 13.66 12.51
CA LEU A 79 -5.59 12.65 13.54
C LEU A 79 -7.04 12.13 13.58
N LEU A 80 -8.02 13.03 13.52
CA LEU A 80 -9.45 12.68 13.64
C LEU A 80 -9.91 11.82 12.48
N THR A 81 -9.65 12.25 11.24
CA THR A 81 -10.06 11.49 10.05
C THR A 81 -9.22 10.23 9.87
N GLY A 82 -7.93 10.26 10.24
CA GLY A 82 -7.10 9.06 10.25
C GLY A 82 -7.66 7.97 11.14
N VAL A 83 -8.02 8.29 12.39
CA VAL A 83 -8.65 7.34 13.32
C VAL A 83 -10.03 6.90 12.81
N LEU A 84 -10.83 7.82 12.27
CA LEU A 84 -12.15 7.51 11.73
C LEU A 84 -12.07 6.43 10.64
N PHE A 85 -11.17 6.57 9.67
CA PHE A 85 -11.02 5.60 8.58
C PHE A 85 -10.42 4.26 9.03
N LEU A 86 -9.72 4.20 10.15
CA LEU A 86 -9.26 2.94 10.75
C LEU A 86 -10.38 2.15 11.44
N VAL A 87 -11.43 2.83 11.89
CA VAL A 87 -12.56 2.20 12.59
C VAL A 87 -13.72 1.92 11.63
N LEU A 88 -13.90 2.75 10.61
CA LEU A 88 -15.04 2.71 9.72
C LEU A 88 -14.95 1.58 8.71
N GLU A 89 -15.91 0.65 8.70
CA GLU A 89 -16.05 -0.32 7.63
C GLU A 89 -16.75 0.31 6.40
N PRO A 90 -16.34 -0.04 5.17
CA PRO A 90 -15.36 -1.06 4.75
C PRO A 90 -13.91 -0.57 4.63
N TYR A 91 -13.64 0.71 4.93
CA TYR A 91 -12.35 1.38 4.67
C TYR A 91 -11.19 0.80 5.48
N ASN A 92 -11.45 0.32 6.70
CA ASN A 92 -10.46 -0.30 7.58
C ASN A 92 -9.88 -1.61 7.04
N LYS A 93 -10.52 -2.22 6.03
CA LYS A 93 -10.05 -3.45 5.36
C LYS A 93 -9.14 -3.16 4.17
N ASN A 94 -9.13 -1.92 3.69
CA ASN A 94 -8.29 -1.51 2.57
C ASN A 94 -6.89 -1.11 3.06
N ARG A 95 -5.88 -1.86 2.60
CA ARG A 95 -4.48 -1.65 2.99
C ARG A 95 -3.93 -0.27 2.60
N LEU A 96 -4.40 0.30 1.48
CA LEU A 96 -3.97 1.62 1.03
C LEU A 96 -4.52 2.71 1.96
N ILE A 97 -5.81 2.64 2.28
CA ILE A 97 -6.47 3.60 3.18
C ILE A 97 -5.85 3.51 4.58
N ARG A 98 -5.61 2.30 5.09
CA ARG A 98 -4.92 2.10 6.39
C ARG A 98 -3.54 2.74 6.41
N PHE A 99 -2.76 2.58 5.35
CA PHE A 99 -1.44 3.21 5.24
C PHE A 99 -1.53 4.73 5.36
N HIS A 100 -2.42 5.38 4.58
CA HIS A 100 -2.61 6.83 4.63
C HIS A 100 -3.18 7.30 5.97
N ALA A 101 -4.06 6.54 6.58
CA ALA A 101 -4.62 6.83 7.90
C ALA A 101 -3.53 6.81 8.99
N PHE A 102 -2.71 5.76 9.07
CA PHE A 102 -1.60 5.71 10.02
C PHE A 102 -0.56 6.80 9.75
N GLN A 103 -0.23 7.04 8.48
CA GLN A 103 0.73 8.10 8.14
C GLN A 103 0.22 9.48 8.55
N SER A 104 -1.06 9.78 8.38
CA SER A 104 -1.65 11.05 8.82
C SER A 104 -1.64 11.20 10.33
N ILE A 105 -1.93 10.13 11.08
CA ILE A 105 -1.88 10.13 12.55
C ILE A 105 -0.45 10.41 13.03
N PHE A 106 0.53 9.66 12.53
CA PHE A 106 1.93 9.85 12.93
C PHE A 106 2.47 11.23 12.52
N LEU A 107 2.06 11.75 11.36
CA LEU A 107 2.40 13.10 10.94
C LEU A 107 1.88 14.14 11.92
N ASN A 108 0.63 14.01 12.38
CA ASN A 108 0.05 14.93 13.36
C ASN A 108 0.75 14.85 14.71
N ILE A 109 1.09 13.65 15.17
CA ILE A 109 1.86 13.45 16.40
C ILE A 109 3.24 14.13 16.29
N ALA A 110 3.93 13.91 15.18
CA ALA A 110 5.23 14.53 14.91
C ALA A 110 5.12 16.07 14.87
N TRP A 111 4.06 16.59 14.25
CA TRP A 111 3.77 18.00 14.24
C TRP A 111 3.59 18.58 15.64
N ILE A 112 2.72 17.97 16.44
CA ILE A 112 2.50 18.39 17.82
C ILE A 112 3.82 18.40 18.59
N ALA A 113 4.66 17.38 18.44
CA ALA A 113 5.97 17.31 19.08
C ALA A 113 6.90 18.46 18.64
N ILE A 114 6.92 18.81 17.35
CA ILE A 114 7.70 19.94 16.83
C ILE A 114 7.22 21.25 17.43
N TYR A 115 5.90 21.48 17.50
CA TYR A 115 5.36 22.73 18.08
C TYR A 115 5.60 22.83 19.58
N ILE A 116 5.55 21.72 20.31
CA ILE A 116 5.94 21.69 21.74
C ILE A 116 7.42 22.06 21.88
N ALA A 117 8.29 21.48 21.08
CA ALA A 117 9.72 21.80 21.11
C ALA A 117 10.00 23.27 20.77
N LEU A 118 9.34 23.82 19.74
CA LEU A 118 9.43 25.24 19.40
C LEU A 118 8.89 26.12 20.53
N GLY A 119 7.83 25.71 21.21
CA GLY A 119 7.29 26.42 22.38
C GLY A 119 8.28 26.49 23.54
N ILE A 120 8.96 25.37 23.84
CA ILE A 120 10.01 25.31 24.89
C ILE A 120 11.18 26.24 24.53
N VAL A 121 11.66 26.19 23.27
CA VAL A 121 12.69 27.11 22.77
C VAL A 121 12.22 28.56 22.85
N GLY A 122 10.94 28.81 22.56
CA GLY A 122 10.32 30.11 22.63
C GLY A 122 10.35 30.71 24.02
N LEU A 123 10.13 29.91 25.07
CA LEU A 123 10.22 30.39 26.47
C LEU A 123 11.61 30.93 26.80
N VAL A 124 12.66 30.27 26.32
CA VAL A 124 14.04 30.72 26.52
C VAL A 124 14.33 31.96 25.68
N MET A 125 13.91 31.97 24.40
CA MET A 125 14.15 33.09 23.49
C MET A 125 13.39 34.36 23.90
N PHE A 126 12.25 34.24 24.59
CA PHE A 126 11.47 35.39 25.10
C PHE A 126 12.28 36.28 26.06
N SER A 127 13.33 35.74 26.68
CA SER A 127 14.25 36.49 27.55
C SER A 127 15.12 37.49 26.79
N ILE A 128 15.20 37.38 25.46
CA ILE A 128 15.99 38.29 24.60
C ILE A 128 15.03 39.27 23.92
N PRO A 129 14.95 40.52 24.40
CA PRO A 129 13.97 41.49 23.89
C PRO A 129 14.20 41.76 22.38
N PHE A 130 13.12 41.93 21.63
CA PHE A 130 13.04 42.17 20.18
C PHE A 130 13.55 41.01 19.30
N VAL A 131 14.76 40.49 19.50
CA VAL A 131 15.38 39.47 18.68
C VAL A 131 14.71 38.12 18.89
N GLY A 132 14.44 37.72 20.12
CA GLY A 132 13.85 36.44 20.46
C GLY A 132 12.45 36.26 19.89
N PRO A 133 11.50 37.15 20.15
CA PRO A 133 10.17 37.06 19.56
C PRO A 133 10.17 37.10 18.03
N MET A 134 10.98 37.96 17.44
CA MET A 134 11.08 38.04 15.97
C MET A 134 11.59 36.74 15.35
N LEU A 135 12.64 36.14 15.90
CA LEU A 135 13.18 34.85 15.47
C LEU A 135 12.13 33.74 15.61
N MET A 136 11.39 33.70 16.73
CA MET A 136 10.35 32.70 16.96
C MET A 136 9.19 32.83 15.97
N ILE A 137 8.78 34.06 15.61
CA ILE A 137 7.77 34.28 14.56
C ILE A 137 8.26 33.70 13.23
N VAL A 138 9.48 34.00 12.83
CA VAL A 138 10.06 33.47 11.57
C VAL A 138 10.11 31.94 11.59
N LEU A 139 10.55 31.33 12.69
CA LEU A 139 10.61 29.87 12.83
C LEU A 139 9.21 29.22 12.76
N HIS A 140 8.21 29.79 13.43
CA HIS A 140 6.84 29.28 13.37
C HIS A 140 6.23 29.42 11.97
N LEU A 141 6.47 30.55 11.29
CA LEU A 141 6.02 30.74 9.92
C LEU A 141 6.71 29.77 8.95
N ALA A 142 8.02 29.58 9.08
CA ALA A 142 8.75 28.63 8.24
C ALA A 142 8.30 27.20 8.47
N ALA A 143 8.15 26.78 9.74
CA ALA A 143 7.62 25.47 10.10
C ALA A 143 6.19 25.27 9.57
N GLY A 144 5.32 26.26 9.81
CA GLY A 144 3.92 26.21 9.37
C GLY A 144 3.80 26.11 7.85
N LEU A 145 4.55 26.94 7.12
CA LEU A 145 4.56 26.89 5.65
C LEU A 145 5.09 25.56 5.12
N GLY A 146 6.21 25.09 5.67
CA GLY A 146 6.79 23.80 5.27
C GLY A 146 5.83 22.63 5.47
N ILE A 147 5.17 22.60 6.60
CA ILE A 147 4.20 21.57 6.91
C ILE A 147 2.92 21.72 6.09
N PHE A 148 2.47 22.92 5.80
CA PHE A 148 1.32 23.17 4.93
C PHE A 148 1.57 22.66 3.51
N ILE A 149 2.75 22.94 2.95
CA ILE A 149 3.15 22.43 1.62
C ILE A 149 3.23 20.89 1.65
N LEU A 150 3.84 20.31 2.69
CA LEU A 150 3.91 18.86 2.84
C LEU A 150 2.52 18.23 2.94
N TRP A 151 1.61 18.85 3.69
CA TRP A 151 0.22 18.39 3.85
C TRP A 151 -0.52 18.39 2.51
N LEU A 152 -0.45 19.49 1.73
CA LEU A 152 -1.05 19.57 0.39
C LEU A 152 -0.48 18.50 -0.53
N MET A 153 0.83 18.30 -0.50
CA MET A 153 1.51 17.30 -1.33
C MET A 153 1.09 15.88 -0.96
N LEU A 154 0.97 15.58 0.33
CA LEU A 154 0.49 14.27 0.80
C LEU A 154 -0.97 14.04 0.42
N MET A 155 -1.83 15.03 0.56
CA MET A 155 -3.23 14.94 0.18
C MET A 155 -3.39 14.72 -1.33
N TYR A 156 -2.60 15.43 -2.15
CA TYR A 156 -2.58 15.24 -3.60
C TYR A 156 -2.09 13.84 -4.00
N LYS A 157 -0.99 13.36 -3.40
CA LYS A 157 -0.47 12.01 -3.67
C LYS A 157 -1.42 10.91 -3.22
N ALA A 158 -2.04 11.07 -2.06
CA ALA A 158 -3.04 10.14 -1.55
C ALA A 158 -4.26 10.06 -2.48
N TYR A 159 -4.73 11.19 -3.02
CA TYR A 159 -5.79 11.23 -4.02
C TYR A 159 -5.43 10.46 -5.31
N ASN A 160 -4.16 10.50 -5.71
CA ASN A 160 -3.65 9.73 -6.86
C ASN A 160 -3.30 8.27 -6.53
N ARG A 161 -3.63 7.77 -5.33
CA ARG A 161 -3.31 6.42 -4.83
C ARG A 161 -1.81 6.12 -4.76
N GLU A 162 -0.97 7.15 -4.74
CA GLU A 162 0.47 6.98 -4.61
C GLU A 162 0.87 6.77 -3.15
N ARG A 163 1.57 5.68 -2.88
CA ARG A 163 2.20 5.43 -1.57
C ARG A 163 3.50 6.21 -1.47
N TRP A 164 3.42 7.46 -1.07
CA TRP A 164 4.63 8.22 -0.78
C TRP A 164 5.04 8.03 0.68
N VAL A 165 6.08 7.21 0.85
CA VAL A 165 6.60 6.83 2.17
C VAL A 165 7.51 7.95 2.68
N LEU A 166 7.09 8.66 3.72
CA LEU A 166 7.94 9.66 4.39
C LEU A 166 9.13 8.99 5.08
N PRO A 167 10.32 9.60 5.09
CA PRO A 167 11.55 8.92 5.50
C PRO A 167 11.56 8.36 6.94
N VAL A 168 10.82 8.94 7.87
CA VAL A 168 10.75 8.48 9.27
C VAL A 168 9.38 7.86 9.59
N ILE A 169 8.32 8.53 9.21
CA ILE A 169 6.93 8.19 9.54
C ILE A 169 6.41 7.06 8.65
N GLY A 170 6.83 7.03 7.39
CA GLY A 170 6.34 6.07 6.40
C GLY A 170 6.59 4.60 6.78
N PRO A 171 7.81 4.21 7.16
CA PRO A 171 8.08 2.83 7.60
C PRO A 171 7.29 2.41 8.84
N LEU A 172 6.93 3.35 9.72
CA LEU A 172 6.06 3.08 10.87
C LEU A 172 4.61 2.83 10.42
N ALA A 173 4.13 3.63 9.48
CA ALA A 173 2.80 3.46 8.91
C ALA A 173 2.66 2.15 8.13
N GLU A 174 3.69 1.75 7.38
CA GLU A 174 3.70 0.49 6.63
C GLU A 174 3.61 -0.75 7.54
N LYS A 175 4.24 -0.71 8.71
CA LYS A 175 4.19 -1.82 9.68
C LYS A 175 2.81 -2.01 10.30
N GLN A 176 1.98 -0.97 10.30
CA GLN A 176 0.65 -0.98 10.90
C GLN A 176 -0.47 -1.17 9.85
N ALA A 177 -0.17 -0.99 8.56
CA ALA A 177 -1.13 -1.09 7.45
C ALA A 177 -1.40 -2.58 6.97
#